data_7849edf8193235e4c46bb607ea48c934
#
_entry.id   7849edf8193235e4c46bb607ea48c934
#
_cell.length_a   1.000
_cell.length_b   1.000
_cell.length_c   1.000
_cell.angle_alpha   90.00
_cell.angle_beta   90.00
_cell.angle_gamma   90.00
#
_symmetry.space_group_name_H-M   'P 1'
#
loop_
_entity.id
_entity.type
_entity.pdbx_description
1 polymer ?
#
loop_
_entity_poly.entity_id
_entity_poly.type
_entity_poly.pdbx_seq_one_letter_code
_entity_poly.pdbx_strand_id
1 'polypeptide(L)'
;TQVETPYGPQRVADSAYFRYEPLTAKFETFISYRFANPWGHVFDRWGQNFVADASGGANYVGAAFSGQVDHPDKHGNMKEFLTKQWRPTSGCEIVSSRQFPDEAQGNYLLNNCIGFHGVLQYKMRDDGSGFAADPVPPLLQSKDQNFRPVDLKFGPDGALYIIDWFNPLIGHMQHSIRDPNRDK
;
A
#
# COMPACT_ATOMS: atom_id res chain seq x y z
N THR A 1 13.72 8.19 -9.89
CA THR A 1 12.94 9.40 -9.54
C THR A 1 13.85 10.45 -8.92
N GLN A 2 13.65 11.72 -9.26
CA GLN A 2 14.33 12.87 -8.66
C GLN A 2 13.30 13.95 -8.35
N VAL A 3 13.44 14.57 -7.18
CA VAL A 3 12.64 15.72 -6.75
C VAL A 3 13.57 16.83 -6.31
N GLU A 4 13.42 18.00 -6.87
CA GLU A 4 14.16 19.20 -6.44
C GLU A 4 13.47 19.80 -5.21
N THR A 5 14.26 20.12 -4.19
CA THR A 5 13.76 20.70 -2.94
C THR A 5 14.59 21.91 -2.53
N PRO A 6 14.06 22.79 -1.66
CA PRO A 6 14.85 23.90 -1.11
C PRO A 6 16.11 23.47 -0.35
N TYR A 7 16.19 22.21 0.05
CA TYR A 7 17.30 21.62 0.79
C TYR A 7 18.22 20.76 -0.09
N GLY A 8 18.07 20.86 -1.40
CA GLY A 8 18.80 20.07 -2.40
C GLY A 8 17.98 18.92 -2.98
N PRO A 9 18.49 18.29 -4.04
CA PRO A 9 17.78 17.25 -4.75
C PRO A 9 17.68 15.96 -3.93
N GLN A 10 16.50 15.37 -3.92
CA GLN A 10 16.27 14.02 -3.42
C GLN A 10 16.23 13.05 -4.61
N ARG A 11 17.06 12.02 -4.59
CA ARG A 11 17.20 11.05 -5.69
C ARG A 11 17.04 9.64 -5.19
N VAL A 12 16.31 8.84 -5.93
CA VAL A 12 16.19 7.40 -5.72
C VAL A 12 16.29 6.67 -7.06
N ALA A 13 16.89 5.48 -7.05
CA ALA A 13 17.12 4.70 -8.26
C ALA A 13 15.81 4.32 -8.95
N ASP A 14 14.84 3.82 -8.21
CA ASP A 14 13.53 3.39 -8.71
C ASP A 14 12.43 4.33 -8.24
N SER A 15 11.65 3.89 -7.29
CA SER A 15 10.60 4.65 -6.61
C SER A 15 10.80 4.64 -5.11
N ALA A 16 10.12 5.53 -4.40
CA ALA A 16 10.20 5.63 -2.95
C ALA A 16 8.91 6.20 -2.37
N TYR A 17 8.76 6.02 -1.07
CA TYR A 17 7.89 6.87 -0.25
C TYR A 17 8.69 8.06 0.22
N PHE A 18 8.09 9.24 0.15
CA PHE A 18 8.68 10.49 0.56
C PHE A 18 7.95 11.04 1.78
N ARG A 19 8.66 11.76 2.62
CA ARG A 19 8.09 12.49 3.75
C ARG A 19 8.20 13.98 3.49
N TYR A 20 7.09 14.69 3.70
CA TYR A 20 7.01 16.14 3.58
C TYR A 20 6.59 16.74 4.91
N GLU A 21 7.35 17.73 5.37
CA GLU A 21 7.06 18.51 6.58
C GLU A 21 6.58 19.91 6.16
N PRO A 22 5.27 20.23 6.34
CA PRO A 22 4.70 21.45 5.78
C PRO A 22 5.23 22.76 6.37
N LEU A 23 5.63 22.77 7.65
CA LEU A 23 6.07 23.98 8.32
C LEU A 23 7.42 24.49 7.80
N THR A 24 8.31 23.58 7.46
CA THR A 24 9.66 23.90 6.99
C THR A 24 9.81 23.68 5.49
N ALA A 25 8.80 23.14 4.82
CA ALA A 25 8.87 22.66 3.44
C ALA A 25 9.96 21.59 3.22
N LYS A 26 10.37 20.90 4.29
CA LYS A 26 11.35 19.83 4.20
C LYS A 26 10.73 18.64 3.48
N PHE A 27 11.41 18.18 2.45
CA PHE A 27 11.05 17.01 1.68
C PHE A 27 12.23 16.04 1.68
N GLU A 28 11.99 14.79 2.07
CA GLU A 28 13.06 13.80 2.18
C GLU A 28 12.60 12.41 1.76
N THR A 29 13.52 11.59 1.29
CA THR A 29 13.29 10.17 1.05
C THR A 29 13.03 9.48 2.37
N PHE A 30 11.89 8.79 2.46
CA PHE A 30 11.47 8.12 3.69
C PHE A 30 11.75 6.62 3.62
N ILE A 31 11.27 5.93 2.58
CA ILE A 31 11.54 4.51 2.34
C ILE A 31 11.88 4.33 0.87
N SER A 32 13.06 3.80 0.59
CA SER A 32 13.57 3.63 -0.77
C SER A 32 13.95 2.18 -1.07
N TYR A 33 13.01 1.26 -0.92
CA TYR A 33 13.18 -0.11 -1.43
C TYR A 33 13.08 -0.13 -2.96
N ARG A 34 13.32 -1.29 -3.56
CA ARG A 34 13.18 -1.47 -5.00
C ARG A 34 11.71 -1.66 -5.37
N PHE A 35 10.93 -0.60 -5.25
CA PHE A 35 9.53 -0.62 -5.63
C PHE A 35 9.39 -0.45 -7.15
N ALA A 36 8.62 -1.34 -7.77
CA ALA A 36 8.17 -1.13 -9.14
C ALA A 36 7.04 -0.09 -9.19
N ASN A 37 6.14 -0.11 -8.20
CA ASN A 37 4.99 0.80 -8.13
C ASN A 37 4.51 0.95 -6.68
N PRO A 38 5.17 1.78 -5.84
CA PRO A 38 4.75 2.00 -4.46
C PRO A 38 3.36 2.66 -4.45
N TRP A 39 2.44 2.09 -3.69
CA TRP A 39 1.07 2.59 -3.61
C TRP A 39 0.56 2.68 -2.18
N GLY A 40 0.43 1.54 -1.49
CA GLY A 40 -0.12 1.48 -0.15
C GLY A 40 0.89 1.86 0.93
N HIS A 41 0.46 2.69 1.87
CA HIS A 41 1.25 3.05 3.04
C HIS A 41 0.34 3.25 4.25
N VAL A 42 0.71 2.64 5.38
CA VAL A 42 -0.03 2.78 6.63
C VAL A 42 0.90 2.67 7.83
N PHE A 43 0.54 3.34 8.91
CA PHE A 43 1.12 3.16 10.24
C PHE A 43 0.17 2.37 11.14
N ASP A 44 0.73 1.51 11.97
CA ASP A 44 -0.04 0.99 13.09
C ASP A 44 -0.13 2.03 14.24
N ARG A 45 -0.84 1.68 15.29
CA ARG A 45 -1.01 2.54 16.48
C ARG A 45 0.30 2.87 17.22
N TRP A 46 1.36 2.16 16.94
CA TRP A 46 2.67 2.37 17.54
C TRP A 46 3.61 3.17 16.64
N GLY A 47 3.13 3.52 15.45
CA GLY A 47 3.93 4.21 14.42
C GLY A 47 4.84 3.26 13.63
N GLN A 48 4.62 1.94 13.73
CA GLN A 48 5.29 1.00 12.85
C GLN A 48 4.75 1.17 11.43
N ASN A 49 5.63 1.20 10.48
CA ASN A 49 5.39 1.60 9.12
C ASN A 49 5.30 0.39 8.19
N PHE A 50 4.23 0.31 7.40
CA PHE A 50 4.00 -0.74 6.42
C PHE A 50 3.81 -0.14 5.04
N VAL A 51 4.46 -0.73 4.05
CA VAL A 51 4.47 -0.24 2.67
C VAL A 51 4.19 -1.35 1.68
N ALA A 52 3.47 -1.04 0.61
CA ALA A 52 3.03 -1.99 -0.39
C ALA A 52 3.45 -1.59 -1.80
N ASP A 53 4.04 -2.54 -2.53
CA ASP A 53 4.27 -2.44 -3.97
C ASP A 53 3.09 -3.04 -4.72
N ALA A 54 2.37 -2.21 -5.46
CA ALA A 54 1.18 -2.63 -6.18
C ALA A 54 1.46 -3.67 -7.28
N SER A 55 2.48 -3.44 -8.10
CA SER A 55 2.76 -4.30 -9.26
C SER A 55 3.27 -5.67 -8.87
N GLY A 56 4.18 -5.73 -7.90
CA GLY A 56 4.74 -6.96 -7.37
C GLY A 56 3.82 -7.67 -6.38
N GLY A 57 2.96 -6.91 -5.72
CA GLY A 57 2.15 -7.38 -4.59
C GLY A 57 2.98 -7.61 -3.32
N ALA A 58 4.20 -7.08 -3.28
CA ALA A 58 5.10 -7.21 -2.16
C ALA A 58 4.78 -6.19 -1.07
N ASN A 59 4.70 -6.63 0.17
CA ASN A 59 4.38 -5.79 1.31
C ASN A 59 5.48 -5.91 2.37
N TYR A 60 6.04 -4.77 2.78
CA TYR A 60 7.23 -4.72 3.63
C TYR A 60 7.00 -3.89 4.88
N VAL A 61 7.74 -4.22 5.93
CA VAL A 61 7.94 -3.31 7.04
C VAL A 61 8.89 -2.20 6.58
N GLY A 62 8.48 -0.95 6.75
CA GLY A 62 9.31 0.21 6.45
C GLY A 62 10.22 0.55 7.62
N ALA A 63 11.49 0.21 7.55
CA ALA A 63 12.42 0.57 8.60
C ALA A 63 12.72 2.07 8.58
N ALA A 64 12.86 2.67 9.76
CA ALA A 64 13.03 4.12 9.93
C ALA A 64 14.27 4.70 9.21
N PHE A 65 15.27 3.88 8.94
CA PHE A 65 16.52 4.27 8.26
C PHE A 65 16.49 4.02 6.75
N SER A 66 15.42 3.42 6.22
CA SER A 66 15.34 2.95 4.83
C SER A 66 15.52 4.02 3.76
N GLY A 67 15.26 5.27 4.07
CA GLY A 67 15.45 6.40 3.15
C GLY A 67 16.83 7.06 3.22
N GLN A 68 17.64 6.71 4.20
CA GLN A 68 18.86 7.46 4.54
C GLN A 68 20.16 6.67 4.37
N VAL A 69 20.07 5.34 4.32
CA VAL A 69 21.24 4.48 4.14
C VAL A 69 21.40 4.15 2.67
N ASP A 70 22.28 4.89 2.01
CA ASP A 70 22.50 4.81 0.55
C ASP A 70 23.98 4.64 0.18
N HIS A 71 24.89 4.71 1.13
CA HIS A 71 26.32 4.65 0.88
C HIS A 71 27.03 3.83 1.97
N PRO A 72 28.02 2.99 1.64
CA PRO A 72 28.52 2.67 0.29
C PRO A 72 27.56 1.89 -0.58
N ASP A 73 26.66 1.11 0.03
CA ASP A 73 25.61 0.36 -0.64
C ASP A 73 24.28 0.59 0.04
N LYS A 74 23.22 0.71 -0.78
CA LYS A 74 21.86 0.74 -0.29
C LYS A 74 21.53 -0.56 0.42
N HIS A 75 20.93 -0.49 1.61
CA HIS A 75 20.49 -1.71 2.29
C HIS A 75 19.39 -2.42 1.47
N GLY A 76 19.32 -3.75 1.61
CA GLY A 76 18.28 -4.56 0.96
C GLY A 76 16.88 -4.25 1.47
N ASN A 77 15.87 -4.70 0.74
CA ASN A 77 14.50 -4.65 1.22
C ASN A 77 14.37 -5.45 2.52
N MET A 78 13.49 -5.00 3.40
CA MET A 78 13.08 -5.82 4.54
C MET A 78 12.31 -7.06 4.05
N LYS A 79 12.17 -8.05 4.91
CA LYS A 79 11.37 -9.24 4.61
C LYS A 79 9.92 -8.85 4.32
N GLU A 80 9.34 -9.43 3.29
CA GLU A 80 7.92 -9.34 3.03
C GLU A 80 7.13 -10.01 4.16
N PHE A 81 6.04 -9.39 4.60
CA PHE A 81 5.29 -9.91 5.74
C PHE A 81 4.02 -10.68 5.36
N LEU A 82 3.49 -10.56 4.13
CA LEU A 82 2.36 -11.38 3.69
C LEU A 82 2.78 -12.82 3.41
N THR A 83 2.14 -13.78 4.06
CA THR A 83 2.39 -15.21 3.81
C THR A 83 1.77 -15.69 2.49
N LYS A 84 0.79 -14.96 1.97
CA LYS A 84 0.19 -15.16 0.66
C LYS A 84 -0.05 -13.83 -0.02
N GLN A 85 0.67 -13.58 -1.09
CA GLN A 85 0.56 -12.37 -1.88
C GLN A 85 -0.62 -12.41 -2.86
N TRP A 86 -1.12 -11.23 -3.18
CA TRP A 86 -1.96 -10.95 -4.33
C TRP A 86 -1.34 -9.81 -5.14
N ARG A 87 -1.57 -9.81 -6.44
CA ARG A 87 -1.13 -8.72 -7.34
C ARG A 87 -2.08 -8.55 -8.52
N PRO A 88 -2.22 -7.36 -9.07
CA PRO A 88 -1.75 -6.10 -8.47
C PRO A 88 -2.63 -5.71 -7.28
N THR A 89 -2.05 -4.96 -6.37
CA THR A 89 -2.74 -4.41 -5.20
C THR A 89 -2.69 -2.88 -5.25
N SER A 90 -3.38 -2.22 -4.32
CA SER A 90 -3.40 -0.76 -4.26
C SER A 90 -3.32 -0.27 -2.81
N GLY A 91 -4.24 0.56 -2.35
CA GLY A 91 -4.24 1.09 -1.00
C GLY A 91 -4.31 0.02 0.10
N CYS A 92 -3.78 0.35 1.26
CA CYS A 92 -3.81 -0.50 2.44
C CYS A 92 -4.19 0.28 3.69
N GLU A 93 -4.69 -0.43 4.71
CA GLU A 93 -5.08 0.14 5.99
C GLU A 93 -4.97 -0.91 7.11
N ILE A 94 -4.92 -0.48 8.36
CA ILE A 94 -4.98 -1.37 9.53
C ILE A 94 -6.27 -1.11 10.29
N VAL A 95 -7.01 -2.18 10.60
CA VAL A 95 -8.25 -2.06 11.35
C VAL A 95 -7.98 -1.49 12.74
N SER A 96 -8.44 -0.28 12.97
CA SER A 96 -8.26 0.47 14.23
C SER A 96 -9.55 1.08 14.78
N SER A 97 -10.67 0.90 14.08
CA SER A 97 -11.97 1.44 14.46
C SER A 97 -12.72 0.50 15.41
N ARG A 98 -13.26 1.06 16.49
CA ARG A 98 -14.13 0.34 17.44
C ARG A 98 -15.46 -0.12 16.86
N GLN A 99 -15.80 0.30 15.65
CA GLN A 99 -16.98 -0.20 14.93
C GLN A 99 -16.75 -1.57 14.31
N PHE A 100 -15.50 -2.02 14.27
CA PHE A 100 -15.13 -3.35 13.81
C PHE A 100 -15.00 -4.31 14.99
N PRO A 101 -15.33 -5.61 14.82
CA PRO A 101 -15.28 -6.59 15.88
C PRO A 101 -13.84 -6.82 16.38
N ASP A 102 -13.72 -7.31 17.61
CA ASP A 102 -12.43 -7.46 18.30
C ASP A 102 -11.47 -8.38 17.53
N GLU A 103 -11.98 -9.43 16.91
CA GLU A 103 -11.17 -10.36 16.09
C GLU A 103 -10.58 -9.73 14.84
N ALA A 104 -11.14 -8.62 14.36
CA ALA A 104 -10.63 -7.87 13.22
C ALA A 104 -9.62 -6.78 13.60
N GLN A 105 -9.54 -6.41 14.89
CA GLN A 105 -8.64 -5.35 15.32
C GLN A 105 -7.17 -5.67 14.99
N GLY A 106 -6.47 -4.70 14.41
CA GLY A 106 -5.08 -4.86 13.98
C GLY A 106 -4.89 -5.67 12.70
N ASN A 107 -5.96 -6.17 12.08
CA ASN A 107 -5.83 -6.83 10.78
C ASN A 107 -5.41 -5.84 9.70
N TYR A 108 -4.56 -6.30 8.81
CA TYR A 108 -4.12 -5.54 7.64
C TYR A 108 -5.11 -5.73 6.48
N LEU A 109 -5.60 -4.63 5.94
CA LEU A 109 -6.50 -4.57 4.80
C LEU A 109 -5.72 -4.16 3.56
N LEU A 110 -6.01 -4.82 2.44
CA LEU A 110 -5.30 -4.58 1.19
C LEU A 110 -6.28 -4.63 0.01
N ASN A 111 -6.37 -3.54 -0.72
CA ASN A 111 -7.21 -3.48 -1.91
C ASN A 111 -6.62 -4.30 -3.06
N ASN A 112 -7.48 -5.01 -3.78
CA ASN A 112 -7.15 -5.61 -5.06
C ASN A 112 -8.17 -5.19 -6.11
N CYS A 113 -7.70 -4.46 -7.11
CA CYS A 113 -8.54 -3.90 -8.19
C CYS A 113 -8.54 -4.77 -9.45
N ILE A 114 -7.75 -5.83 -9.53
CA ILE A 114 -7.71 -6.76 -10.67
C ILE A 114 -7.72 -8.21 -10.18
N GLY A 115 -8.67 -8.99 -10.68
CA GLY A 115 -8.75 -10.43 -10.44
C GLY A 115 -9.56 -10.80 -9.21
N PHE A 116 -9.43 -10.10 -8.07
CA PHE A 116 -10.22 -10.35 -6.88
C PHE A 116 -11.40 -9.37 -6.72
N HIS A 117 -11.20 -8.10 -7.07
CA HIS A 117 -12.22 -7.06 -6.99
C HIS A 117 -12.77 -6.87 -5.57
N GLY A 118 -11.91 -6.50 -4.63
CA GLY A 118 -12.31 -6.39 -3.24
C GLY A 118 -11.21 -5.96 -2.30
N VAL A 119 -11.51 -6.11 -1.02
CA VAL A 119 -10.61 -5.80 0.10
C VAL A 119 -10.21 -7.11 0.76
N LEU A 120 -8.97 -7.49 0.55
CA LEU A 120 -8.32 -8.62 1.22
C LEU A 120 -8.06 -8.28 2.68
N GLN A 121 -8.08 -9.30 3.54
CA GLN A 121 -7.81 -9.14 4.95
C GLN A 121 -6.77 -10.15 5.42
N TYR A 122 -5.85 -9.69 6.25
CA TYR A 122 -4.76 -10.50 6.80
C TYR A 122 -4.64 -10.28 8.30
N LYS A 123 -4.51 -11.35 9.04
CA LYS A 123 -4.24 -11.30 10.47
C LYS A 123 -2.76 -11.09 10.72
N MET A 124 -2.42 -9.93 11.28
CA MET A 124 -1.04 -9.59 11.65
C MET A 124 -0.61 -10.35 12.89
N ARG A 125 0.66 -10.77 12.92
CA ARG A 125 1.32 -11.35 14.09
C ARG A 125 2.80 -11.03 14.10
N ASP A 126 3.40 -11.08 15.26
CA ASP A 126 4.85 -10.98 15.41
C ASP A 126 5.54 -12.20 14.77
N ASP A 127 6.69 -11.97 14.12
CA ASP A 127 7.53 -13.00 13.51
C ASP A 127 9.01 -12.66 13.73
N GLY A 128 9.56 -13.12 14.83
CA GLY A 128 10.91 -12.74 15.28
C GLY A 128 11.00 -11.25 15.62
N SER A 129 11.89 -10.53 14.93
CA SER A 129 12.03 -9.08 15.06
C SER A 129 11.16 -8.29 14.07
N GLY A 130 10.25 -8.94 13.38
CA GLY A 130 9.38 -8.35 12.37
C GLY A 130 7.95 -8.86 12.48
N PHE A 131 7.27 -8.92 11.34
CA PHE A 131 5.86 -9.30 11.26
C PHE A 131 5.64 -10.37 10.21
N ALA A 132 4.56 -11.13 10.38
CA ALA A 132 3.93 -11.92 9.35
C ALA A 132 2.43 -11.67 9.36
N ALA A 133 1.78 -11.84 8.21
CA ALA A 133 0.35 -11.67 8.09
C ALA A 133 -0.26 -12.82 7.27
N ASP A 134 -1.18 -13.52 7.89
CA ASP A 134 -1.83 -14.69 7.33
C ASP A 134 -3.21 -14.29 6.76
N PRO A 135 -3.59 -14.80 5.56
CA PRO A 135 -4.88 -14.46 4.99
C PRO A 135 -6.03 -15.01 5.84
N VAL A 136 -7.03 -14.18 6.06
CA VAL A 136 -8.32 -14.53 6.66
C VAL A 136 -9.44 -14.22 5.66
N PRO A 137 -10.70 -14.57 5.94
CA PRO A 137 -11.79 -14.23 5.03
C PRO A 137 -11.75 -12.74 4.64
N PRO A 138 -11.90 -12.42 3.34
CA PRO A 138 -11.82 -11.04 2.88
C PRO A 138 -12.91 -10.17 3.50
N LEU A 139 -12.61 -8.90 3.72
CA LEU A 139 -13.58 -7.94 4.25
C LEU A 139 -14.71 -7.69 3.26
N LEU A 140 -14.37 -7.57 1.99
CA LEU A 140 -15.31 -7.27 0.92
C LEU A 140 -14.84 -7.92 -0.38
N GLN A 141 -15.78 -8.48 -1.13
CA GLN A 141 -15.57 -8.92 -2.52
C GLN A 141 -16.79 -8.60 -3.35
N SER A 142 -16.60 -8.03 -4.52
CA SER A 142 -17.66 -7.78 -5.51
C SER A 142 -17.60 -8.79 -6.65
N LYS A 143 -18.78 -9.12 -7.19
CA LYS A 143 -18.92 -9.85 -8.47
C LYS A 143 -18.92 -8.90 -9.68
N ASP A 144 -19.10 -7.60 -9.43
CA ASP A 144 -19.07 -6.59 -10.46
C ASP A 144 -17.62 -6.38 -10.94
N GLN A 145 -17.38 -6.59 -12.22
CA GLN A 145 -16.08 -6.43 -12.86
C GLN A 145 -15.61 -4.97 -12.90
N ASN A 146 -16.53 -4.02 -12.73
CA ASN A 146 -16.23 -2.60 -12.69
C ASN A 146 -15.75 -2.14 -11.30
N PHE A 147 -16.01 -2.92 -10.25
CA PHE A 147 -15.55 -2.59 -8.91
C PHE A 147 -14.03 -2.68 -8.81
N ARG A 148 -13.38 -1.54 -8.63
CA ARG A 148 -11.92 -1.38 -8.64
C ARG A 148 -11.46 -0.59 -7.41
N PRO A 149 -11.48 -1.19 -6.21
CA PRO A 149 -11.07 -0.46 -5.01
C PRO A 149 -9.58 -0.08 -5.11
N VAL A 150 -9.30 1.21 -5.01
CA VAL A 150 -7.95 1.75 -5.20
C VAL A 150 -7.35 2.32 -3.91
N ASP A 151 -8.17 2.82 -2.99
CA ASP A 151 -7.72 3.24 -1.67
C ASP A 151 -8.80 3.01 -0.62
N LEU A 152 -8.39 3.00 0.66
CA LEU A 152 -9.29 2.86 1.79
C LEU A 152 -8.70 3.58 3.00
N LYS A 153 -9.57 4.24 3.79
CA LYS A 153 -9.16 4.94 5.02
C LYS A 153 -10.28 4.94 6.05
N PHE A 154 -9.91 4.85 7.31
CA PHE A 154 -10.86 5.12 8.39
C PHE A 154 -11.12 6.63 8.52
N GLY A 155 -12.39 6.99 8.53
CA GLY A 155 -12.81 8.35 8.82
C GLY A 155 -12.85 8.65 10.33
N PRO A 156 -13.00 9.93 10.69
CA PRO A 156 -13.09 10.34 12.10
C PRO A 156 -14.35 9.82 12.80
N ASP A 157 -15.35 9.39 12.06
CA ASP A 157 -16.55 8.72 12.50
C ASP A 157 -16.35 7.22 12.78
N GLY A 158 -15.17 6.68 12.45
CA GLY A 158 -14.83 5.27 12.58
C GLY A 158 -15.32 4.39 11.43
N ALA A 159 -15.98 4.94 10.42
CA ALA A 159 -16.36 4.20 9.23
C ALA A 159 -15.15 3.98 8.31
N LEU A 160 -15.11 2.84 7.62
CA LEU A 160 -14.12 2.59 6.58
C LEU A 160 -14.64 3.12 5.25
N TYR A 161 -13.96 4.11 4.72
CA TYR A 161 -14.21 4.66 3.39
C TYR A 161 -13.35 3.95 2.36
N ILE A 162 -13.98 3.49 1.28
CA ILE A 162 -13.31 2.79 0.17
C ILE A 162 -13.54 3.61 -1.09
N ILE A 163 -12.47 3.94 -1.80
CA ILE A 163 -12.54 4.62 -3.09
C ILE A 163 -12.58 3.58 -4.18
N ASP A 164 -13.62 3.61 -4.97
CA ASP A 164 -13.80 2.76 -6.14
C ASP A 164 -13.54 3.56 -7.42
N TRP A 165 -12.63 3.09 -8.25
CA TRP A 165 -12.40 3.69 -9.57
C TRP A 165 -13.55 3.44 -10.53
N PHE A 166 -14.30 2.37 -10.32
CA PHE A 166 -15.42 1.96 -11.17
C PHE A 166 -15.08 2.00 -12.67
N ASN A 167 -14.29 1.08 -13.12
CA ASN A 167 -13.86 1.02 -14.51
C ASN A 167 -13.84 -0.44 -15.02
N PRO A 168 -14.47 -0.75 -16.15
CA PRO A 168 -14.48 -2.10 -16.69
C PRO A 168 -13.09 -2.63 -17.04
N LEU A 169 -12.17 -1.73 -17.38
CA LEU A 169 -10.82 -2.08 -17.78
C LEU A 169 -9.79 -1.29 -16.97
N ILE A 170 -8.86 -2.01 -16.34
CA ILE A 170 -7.74 -1.43 -15.64
C ILE A 170 -6.44 -2.13 -16.06
N GLY A 171 -5.41 -1.34 -16.32
CA GLY A 171 -4.11 -1.86 -16.74
C GLY A 171 -3.32 -0.78 -17.47
N HIS A 172 -2.06 -1.03 -17.71
CA HIS A 172 -1.16 -0.06 -18.31
C HIS A 172 -1.60 0.40 -19.70
N MET A 173 -1.38 -0.50 -20.64
CA MET A 173 -1.57 -0.21 -22.06
C MET A 173 -2.84 -0.85 -22.62
N GLN A 174 -3.54 -1.59 -21.79
CA GLN A 174 -4.71 -2.37 -22.18
C GLN A 174 -6.01 -1.58 -22.09
N HIS A 175 -6.02 -0.43 -21.44
CA HIS A 175 -7.20 0.44 -21.39
C HIS A 175 -7.38 1.19 -22.71
N SER A 176 -7.50 0.42 -23.76
CA SER A 176 -7.72 0.94 -25.11
C SER A 176 -9.12 1.51 -25.23
N ILE A 177 -9.23 2.71 -25.81
CA ILE A 177 -10.52 3.27 -26.25
C ILE A 177 -11.21 2.41 -27.34
N ARG A 178 -10.47 1.46 -27.91
CA ARG A 178 -10.94 0.53 -28.92
C ARG A 178 -11.49 -0.77 -28.34
N ASP A 179 -11.42 -0.95 -27.02
CA ASP A 179 -12.00 -2.13 -26.41
C ASP A 179 -13.52 -2.09 -26.54
N PRO A 180 -14.14 -3.07 -27.25
CA PRO A 180 -15.58 -3.08 -27.49
C PRO A 180 -16.39 -3.30 -26.21
N ASN A 181 -15.75 -3.82 -25.15
CA ASN A 181 -16.41 -4.10 -23.87
C ASN A 181 -16.31 -2.93 -22.88
N ARG A 182 -15.68 -1.84 -23.30
CA ARG A 182 -15.57 -0.65 -22.47
C ARG A 182 -16.86 0.15 -22.53
N ASP A 183 -17.49 0.37 -21.39
CA ASP A 183 -18.58 1.33 -21.27
C ASP A 183 -18.08 2.73 -21.63
N LYS A 184 -18.82 3.42 -22.48
CA LYS A 184 -18.49 4.75 -22.98
C LYS A 184 -19.22 5.82 -22.19
#